data_b792d5292dc8cb789c1e7e572d155596
#
_entry.id   b792d5292dc8cb789c1e7e572d155596
#
_cell.length_a   1.000
_cell.length_b   1.000
_cell.length_c   1.000
_cell.angle_alpha   90.00
_cell.angle_beta   90.00
_cell.angle_gamma   90.00
#
_symmetry.space_group_name_H-M   'P 1'
#
loop_
_entity.id
_entity.type
_entity.pdbx_description
1 polymer ?
#
loop_
_entity_poly.entity_id
_entity_poly.type
_entity_poly.pdbx_seq_one_letter_code
_entity_poly.pdbx_strand_id
1 'polypeptide(L)'
;MNNLKYISTERYYEGIITEINDCAVAIDFKGRMGEIYIPRRMLISDYKIKVGQEVGFMMTYPEVLASDVNEDYLANIKRSNIKKLRKNNKKSKGGAK
;
A
#
# COMPACT_ATOMS: atom_id res chain seq x y z
N MET A 1 -5.32 16.33 15.54
CA MET A 1 -4.98 17.43 14.72
C MET A 1 -3.94 17.06 13.72
N ASN A 2 -4.13 17.32 12.51
CA ASN A 2 -3.15 16.91 11.53
C ASN A 2 -2.17 18.05 11.23
N ASN A 3 -1.01 17.68 10.76
CA ASN A 3 0.04 18.63 10.42
C ASN A 3 0.15 18.85 8.92
N LEU A 4 -0.85 18.39 8.19
CA LEU A 4 -0.81 18.47 6.73
C LEU A 4 -1.05 19.90 6.27
N LYS A 5 -0.31 20.33 5.27
CA LYS A 5 -0.40 21.68 4.73
C LYS A 5 -1.03 21.71 3.34
N TYR A 6 -1.08 20.59 2.67
CA TYR A 6 -1.47 20.55 1.26
C TYR A 6 -2.72 19.72 1.01
N ILE A 7 -3.72 19.85 1.87
CA ILE A 7 -4.95 19.09 1.69
C ILE A 7 -5.66 19.47 0.40
N SER A 8 -5.35 20.63 -0.15
CA SER A 8 -5.95 21.00 -1.42
C SER A 8 -5.50 20.11 -2.57
N THR A 9 -4.55 19.20 -2.33
CA THR A 9 -4.15 18.25 -3.35
C THR A 9 -5.08 17.04 -3.42
N GLU A 10 -6.16 17.03 -2.64
CA GLU A 10 -7.09 15.93 -2.65
C GLU A 10 -7.66 15.68 -4.03
N ARG A 11 -7.62 14.43 -4.46
CA ARG A 11 -8.10 14.03 -5.78
C ARG A 11 -8.81 12.70 -5.68
N TYR A 12 -9.68 12.45 -6.62
CA TYR A 12 -10.39 11.18 -6.71
C TYR A 12 -9.54 10.19 -7.50
N TYR A 13 -9.42 8.99 -6.97
CA TYR A 13 -8.68 7.92 -7.63
C TYR A 13 -9.54 6.69 -7.73
N GLU A 14 -9.27 5.88 -8.75
CA GLU A 14 -9.92 4.60 -8.90
C GLU A 14 -8.88 3.51 -8.99
N GLY A 15 -9.27 2.33 -8.57
CA GLY A 15 -8.38 1.19 -8.63
C GLY A 15 -9.15 -0.10 -8.73
N ILE A 16 -8.42 -1.18 -8.77
CA ILE A 16 -8.97 -2.53 -8.88
C ILE A 16 -8.43 -3.35 -7.73
N ILE A 17 -9.30 -4.10 -7.08
CA ILE A 17 -8.87 -5.00 -6.02
C ILE A 17 -8.09 -6.14 -6.66
N THR A 18 -6.86 -6.32 -6.27
CA THR A 18 -6.01 -7.37 -6.83
C THR A 18 -5.75 -8.50 -5.86
N GLU A 19 -5.95 -8.26 -4.58
CA GLU A 19 -5.71 -9.29 -3.58
C GLU A 19 -6.53 -9.00 -2.33
N ILE A 20 -7.07 -10.06 -1.73
CA ILE A 20 -7.83 -9.94 -0.49
C ILE A 20 -7.31 -11.00 0.46
N ASN A 21 -6.91 -10.59 1.66
CA ASN A 21 -6.57 -11.57 2.68
C ASN A 21 -7.26 -11.15 3.98
N ASP A 22 -6.97 -11.84 5.06
CA ASP A 22 -7.67 -11.59 6.32
C ASP A 22 -7.46 -10.21 6.89
N CYS A 23 -6.33 -9.60 6.61
CA CYS A 23 -5.96 -8.34 7.23
C CYS A 23 -6.01 -7.16 6.27
N ALA A 24 -5.80 -7.39 5.00
CA ALA A 24 -5.59 -6.30 4.07
C ALA A 24 -6.19 -6.56 2.70
N VAL A 25 -6.37 -5.48 1.97
CA VAL A 25 -6.82 -5.54 0.57
C VAL A 25 -5.80 -4.76 -0.24
N ALA A 26 -5.35 -5.35 -1.33
CA ALA A 26 -4.44 -4.70 -2.25
C ALA A 26 -5.23 -4.07 -3.37
N ILE A 27 -4.95 -2.83 -3.67
CA ILE A 27 -5.63 -2.07 -4.71
C ILE A 27 -4.61 -1.53 -5.67
N ASP A 28 -4.77 -1.87 -6.94
CA ASP A 28 -3.90 -1.39 -7.99
C ASP A 28 -4.53 -0.14 -8.59
N PHE A 29 -3.83 0.97 -8.57
CA PHE A 29 -4.34 2.21 -9.14
C PHE A 29 -4.49 2.08 -10.64
N LYS A 30 -5.57 2.57 -11.18
CA LYS A 30 -5.71 2.65 -12.63
C LYS A 30 -4.67 3.64 -13.13
N GLY A 31 -4.16 3.40 -14.30
CA GLY A 31 -3.17 4.30 -14.89
C GLY A 31 -1.73 3.99 -14.51
N ARG A 32 -1.49 2.80 -13.99
CA ARG A 32 -0.13 2.35 -13.69
C ARG A 32 0.57 3.20 -12.64
N MET A 33 -0.19 3.66 -11.65
CA MET A 33 0.38 4.49 -10.60
C MET A 33 0.86 3.70 -9.40
N GLY A 34 0.78 2.38 -9.49
CA GLY A 34 1.24 1.55 -8.39
C GLY A 34 0.10 0.92 -7.63
N GLU A 35 0.43 0.38 -6.48
CA GLU A 35 -0.50 -0.42 -5.70
C GLU A 35 -0.44 0.03 -4.25
N ILE A 36 -1.57 -0.01 -3.57
CA ILE A 36 -1.61 0.26 -2.14
C ILE A 36 -2.27 -0.90 -1.42
N TYR A 37 -1.94 -1.02 -0.14
CA TYR A 37 -2.58 -2.00 0.73
C TYR A 37 -3.28 -1.25 1.83
N ILE A 38 -4.55 -1.56 2.05
CA ILE A 38 -5.30 -0.94 3.13
C ILE A 38 -5.81 -2.03 4.07
N PRO A 39 -6.03 -1.69 5.34
CA PRO A 39 -6.64 -2.64 6.25
C PRO A 39 -8.01 -3.02 5.72
N ARG A 40 -8.31 -4.31 5.73
CA ARG A 40 -9.58 -4.79 5.20
C ARG A 40 -10.78 -4.11 5.85
N ARG A 41 -10.68 -3.82 7.13
CA ARG A 41 -11.78 -3.19 7.86
C ARG A 41 -12.08 -1.76 7.39
N MET A 42 -11.17 -1.17 6.64
CA MET A 42 -11.37 0.19 6.15
C MET A 42 -12.04 0.24 4.78
N LEU A 43 -12.28 -0.90 4.18
CA LEU A 43 -12.94 -0.95 2.90
C LEU A 43 -14.45 -0.93 3.11
N ILE A 44 -15.11 0.03 2.50
CA ILE A 44 -16.56 0.18 2.61
C ILE A 44 -17.22 -0.52 1.45
N SER A 45 -18.12 -1.44 1.72
CA SER A 45 -18.80 -2.16 0.64
C SER A 45 -20.14 -2.69 1.10
N ASP A 46 -21.15 -2.51 0.25
CA ASP A 46 -22.46 -3.11 0.47
C ASP A 46 -22.51 -4.49 -0.16
N TYR A 47 -21.45 -4.89 -0.81
CA TYR A 47 -21.37 -6.17 -1.53
C TYR A 47 -20.25 -7.00 -0.97
N LYS A 48 -20.32 -8.29 -1.24
CA LYS A 48 -19.21 -9.16 -0.88
C LYS A 48 -18.01 -8.74 -1.73
N ILE A 49 -16.87 -8.52 -1.09
CA ILE A 49 -15.70 -8.06 -1.83
C ILE A 49 -15.05 -9.21 -2.59
N LYS A 50 -14.58 -8.92 -3.80
CA LYS A 50 -13.95 -9.88 -4.67
C LYS A 50 -12.81 -9.24 -5.42
N VAL A 51 -11.83 -10.05 -5.75
CA VAL A 51 -10.73 -9.60 -6.61
C VAL A 51 -11.33 -9.21 -7.96
N GLY A 52 -10.88 -8.10 -8.48
CA GLY A 52 -11.37 -7.58 -9.75
C GLY A 52 -12.38 -6.46 -9.64
N GLN A 53 -12.91 -6.22 -8.46
CA GLN A 53 -13.88 -5.14 -8.28
C GLN A 53 -13.19 -3.78 -8.35
N GLU A 54 -13.93 -2.81 -8.84
CA GLU A 54 -13.42 -1.45 -8.90
C GLU A 54 -13.73 -0.73 -7.61
N VAL A 55 -12.82 0.12 -7.17
CA VAL A 55 -12.99 0.93 -5.98
C VAL A 55 -12.68 2.38 -6.31
N GLY A 56 -13.27 3.28 -5.56
CA GLY A 56 -12.99 4.71 -5.70
C GLY A 56 -12.68 5.30 -4.34
N PHE A 57 -11.81 6.27 -4.31
CA PHE A 57 -11.44 6.92 -3.06
C PHE A 57 -10.78 8.26 -3.30
N MET A 58 -10.77 9.07 -2.24
CA MET A 58 -10.10 10.37 -2.30
C MET A 58 -8.77 10.26 -1.58
N MET A 59 -7.78 10.94 -2.10
CA MET A 59 -6.45 10.89 -1.49
C MET A 59 -5.72 12.19 -1.78
N THR A 60 -4.96 12.64 -0.82
CA THR A 60 -4.08 13.78 -1.03
C THR A 60 -2.67 13.27 -1.26
N TYR A 61 -1.80 14.13 -1.71
CA TYR A 61 -0.40 13.75 -1.84
C TYR A 61 0.18 13.57 -0.44
N PRO A 62 0.88 12.46 -0.21
CA PRO A 62 1.51 12.26 1.10
C PRO A 62 2.54 13.34 1.37
N GLU A 63 2.59 13.79 2.59
CA GLU A 63 3.55 14.82 2.99
C GLU A 63 4.51 14.23 4.01
N VAL A 64 5.78 14.55 3.86
CA VAL A 64 6.77 14.14 4.85
C VAL A 64 6.61 15.04 6.05
N LEU A 65 6.32 14.45 7.20
CA LEU A 65 5.97 15.23 8.39
C LEU A 65 7.17 15.81 9.14
N ALA A 66 8.32 15.17 9.02
CA ALA A 66 9.51 15.64 9.73
C ALA A 66 10.75 15.18 9.00
N SER A 67 11.85 15.87 9.21
CA SER A 67 13.10 15.50 8.56
C SER A 67 13.76 14.29 9.22
N ASP A 68 13.39 13.99 10.46
CA ASP A 68 13.98 12.88 11.17
C ASP A 68 13.31 11.57 10.79
N VAL A 69 14.03 10.47 10.88
CA VAL A 69 13.45 9.17 10.62
C VAL A 69 12.98 8.57 11.95
N ASN A 70 12.01 7.69 11.84
CA ASN A 70 11.55 6.94 12.99
C ASN A 70 12.47 5.74 13.15
N GLU A 71 13.37 5.82 14.11
CA GLU A 71 14.41 4.80 14.28
C GLU A 71 13.87 3.42 14.59
N ASP A 72 12.86 3.35 15.41
CA ASP A 72 12.30 2.06 15.79
C ASP A 72 11.67 1.36 14.59
N TYR A 73 10.93 2.13 13.82
CA TYR A 73 10.29 1.59 12.62
C TYR A 73 11.33 1.19 11.59
N LEU A 74 12.37 2.01 11.45
CA LEU A 74 13.42 1.74 10.49
C LEU A 74 14.10 0.41 10.78
N ALA A 75 14.37 0.12 12.03
CA ALA A 75 14.98 -1.13 12.42
C ALA A 75 14.08 -2.31 12.04
N ASN A 76 12.78 -2.17 12.25
CA ASN A 76 11.84 -3.22 11.90
C ASN A 76 11.74 -3.43 10.40
N ILE A 77 11.76 -2.35 9.66
CA ILE A 77 11.70 -2.43 8.20
C ILE A 77 12.92 -3.14 7.64
N LYS A 78 14.10 -2.81 8.15
CA LYS A 78 15.31 -3.45 7.69
C LYS A 78 15.29 -4.94 7.94
N ARG A 79 14.78 -5.32 9.09
CA ARG A 79 14.66 -6.72 9.44
C ARG A 79 13.72 -7.45 8.48
N SER A 80 12.60 -6.84 8.18
CA SER A 80 11.63 -7.40 7.26
C SER A 80 12.19 -7.51 5.85
N ASN A 81 12.92 -6.51 5.42
CA ASN A 81 13.50 -6.51 4.09
C ASN A 81 14.54 -7.61 3.93
N ILE A 82 15.31 -7.84 4.97
CA ILE A 82 16.28 -8.92 4.93
C ILE A 82 15.58 -10.25 4.74
N LYS A 83 14.49 -10.47 5.42
CA LYS A 83 13.73 -11.70 5.26
C LYS A 83 13.18 -11.83 3.85
N LYS A 84 12.69 -10.76 3.29
CA LYS A 84 12.16 -10.77 1.94
C LYS A 84 13.24 -11.09 0.93
N LEU A 85 14.39 -10.50 1.10
CA LEU A 85 15.50 -10.75 0.20
C LEU A 85 15.93 -12.22 0.22
N ARG A 86 15.93 -12.82 1.38
CA ARG A 86 16.29 -14.23 1.47
C ARG A 86 15.31 -15.09 0.71
N LYS A 87 14.02 -14.81 0.84
CA LYS A 87 13.02 -15.55 0.13
C LYS A 87 13.18 -15.38 -1.38
N ASN A 88 13.39 -14.16 -1.79
CA ASN A 88 13.54 -13.87 -3.20
C ASN A 88 14.76 -14.58 -3.79
N ASN A 89 15.81 -14.63 -3.04
CA ASN A 89 17.00 -15.32 -3.51
C ASN A 89 16.74 -16.78 -3.75
N LYS A 90 15.98 -17.40 -2.88
CA LYS A 90 15.63 -18.78 -3.06
C LYS A 90 14.84 -18.99 -4.33
N LYS A 91 13.88 -18.12 -4.56
CA LYS A 91 13.06 -18.21 -5.74
C LYS A 91 13.84 -17.93 -6.99
N SER A 92 14.63 -16.91 -6.94
CA SER A 92 15.28 -16.47 -8.13
C SER A 92 16.53 -17.26 -8.44
N LYS A 93 16.87 -18.20 -7.61
CA LYS A 93 17.91 -19.03 -7.94
C LYS A 93 17.77 -19.56 -9.29
N GLY A 94 16.61 -19.92 -9.57
CA GLY A 94 16.36 -20.33 -10.90
C GLY A 94 16.32 -19.16 -11.79
N GLY A 95 15.91 -18.12 -11.28
CA GLY A 95 15.64 -17.00 -12.12
C GLY A 95 16.82 -16.14 -12.36
N ALA A 96 17.68 -16.27 -11.98
CA ALA A 96 18.70 -15.48 -12.27
C ALA A 96 18.69 -14.15 -12.41
N LYS A 97 18.64 -14.02 -12.50
CA LYS A 97 18.74 -13.03 -12.68
C LYS A 97 19.08 -12.60 -12.61
#